data_d9fa72ebe9f9a2d75da58535881bd585
#
_entry.id   d9fa72ebe9f9a2d75da58535881bd585
#
_cell.length_a   1.000
_cell.length_b   1.000
_cell.length_c   1.000
_cell.angle_alpha   90.00
_cell.angle_beta   90.00
_cell.angle_gamma   90.00
#
_symmetry.space_group_name_H-M   'P 1'
#
loop_
_entity.id
_entity.type
_entity.pdbx_description
1 polymer ?
#
loop_
_entity_poly.entity_id
_entity_poly.type
_entity_poly.pdbx_seq_one_letter_code
_entity_poly.pdbx_strand_id
1 'polypeptide(L)'
;MDQLILTDKNQFPTEEIIFSHIGKSKIFWESIFKYIHMNHPDFSEQWKYYNDGKSWLLKITKKTKTIFWLSIIHDSFIITFYLVI
;
A
#
# COMPACT_ATOMS: atom_id res chain seq x y z
N MET A 1 10.64 -12.99 -9.80
CA MET A 1 10.34 -11.56 -9.65
C MET A 1 8.88 -11.37 -9.31
N ASP A 2 8.60 -10.64 -8.26
CA ASP A 2 7.23 -10.41 -7.83
C ASP A 2 6.51 -9.47 -8.78
N GLN A 3 5.31 -9.86 -9.20
CA GLN A 3 4.52 -9.07 -10.11
C GLN A 3 3.42 -8.34 -9.35
N LEU A 4 3.26 -7.04 -9.62
CA LEU A 4 2.19 -6.25 -9.03
C LEU A 4 0.85 -6.71 -9.60
N ILE A 5 -0.14 -6.83 -8.71
CA ILE A 5 -1.44 -7.39 -9.06
C ILE A 5 -2.48 -6.32 -9.38
N LEU A 6 -2.47 -5.20 -8.65
CA LEU A 6 -3.49 -4.17 -8.81
C LEU A 6 -3.18 -3.28 -10.02
N THR A 7 -3.40 -3.81 -11.21
CA THR A 7 -3.03 -3.15 -12.46
C THR A 7 -4.20 -2.52 -13.22
N ASP A 8 -5.45 -2.78 -12.81
CA ASP A 8 -6.61 -2.22 -13.48
C ASP A 8 -6.89 -0.80 -12.96
N LYS A 9 -6.65 0.18 -13.82
CA LYS A 9 -6.87 1.60 -13.48
C LYS A 9 -8.31 1.89 -13.09
N ASN A 10 -9.25 1.16 -13.65
CA ASN A 10 -10.68 1.38 -13.43
C ASN A 10 -11.22 0.66 -12.20
N GLN A 11 -10.39 -0.12 -11.52
CA GLN A 11 -10.78 -0.86 -10.33
C GLN A 11 -10.06 -0.32 -9.10
N PHE A 12 -10.75 0.53 -8.33
CA PHE A 12 -10.20 1.08 -7.09
C PHE A 12 -10.02 -0.04 -6.06
N PRO A 13 -8.84 -0.13 -5.42
CA PRO A 13 -8.59 -1.18 -4.42
C PRO A 13 -9.45 -1.01 -3.17
N THR A 14 -10.38 -1.94 -2.95
CA THR A 14 -11.14 -2.02 -1.72
C THR A 14 -10.46 -2.99 -0.76
N GLU A 15 -10.82 -2.94 0.53
CA GLU A 15 -10.27 -3.90 1.49
C GLU A 15 -10.52 -5.33 1.07
N GLU A 16 -11.72 -5.61 0.55
CA GLU A 16 -12.07 -6.94 0.08
C GLU A 16 -11.13 -7.43 -1.01
N ILE A 17 -10.85 -6.56 -1.99
CA ILE A 17 -9.94 -6.89 -3.09
C ILE A 17 -8.53 -7.11 -2.56
N ILE A 18 -8.05 -6.21 -1.71
CA ILE A 18 -6.71 -6.29 -1.12
C ILE A 18 -6.55 -7.62 -0.37
N PHE A 19 -7.48 -7.92 0.53
CA PHE A 19 -7.39 -9.12 1.36
C PHE A 19 -7.51 -10.40 0.55
N SER A 20 -8.22 -10.37 -0.59
CA SER A 20 -8.30 -11.52 -1.47
C SER A 20 -6.94 -11.84 -2.11
N HIS A 21 -6.08 -10.86 -2.26
CA HIS A 21 -4.76 -11.04 -2.89
C HIS A 21 -3.64 -11.33 -1.90
N ILE A 22 -3.65 -10.69 -0.72
CA ILE A 22 -2.53 -10.81 0.21
C ILE A 22 -2.59 -12.07 1.08
N GLY A 23 -3.74 -12.75 1.12
CA GLY A 23 -3.86 -14.05 1.79
C GLY A 23 -3.36 -14.05 3.22
N LYS A 24 -2.36 -14.87 3.51
CA LYS A 24 -1.80 -15.02 4.86
C LYS A 24 -1.14 -13.76 5.40
N SER A 25 -0.79 -12.84 4.52
CA SER A 25 -0.15 -11.57 4.92
C SER A 25 -1.14 -10.55 5.47
N LYS A 26 -2.45 -10.85 5.44
CA LYS A 26 -3.46 -9.97 5.99
C LYS A 26 -3.17 -9.56 7.43
N ILE A 27 -2.69 -10.51 8.25
CA ILE A 27 -2.41 -10.25 9.66
C ILE A 27 -1.30 -9.20 9.82
N PHE A 28 -0.28 -9.25 8.95
CA PHE A 28 0.81 -8.27 8.96
C PHE A 28 0.34 -6.90 8.46
N TRP A 29 -0.50 -6.90 7.42
CA TRP A 29 -1.11 -5.67 6.89
C TRP A 29 -1.91 -4.96 7.98
N GLU A 30 -2.77 -5.68 8.67
CA GLU A 30 -3.58 -5.12 9.75
C GLU A 30 -2.71 -4.61 10.90
N SER A 31 -1.63 -5.34 11.23
CA SER A 31 -0.72 -4.93 12.30
C SER A 31 0.00 -3.62 11.98
N ILE A 32 0.43 -3.45 10.73
CA ILE A 32 1.08 -2.21 10.28
C ILE A 32 0.14 -1.03 10.43
N PHE A 33 -1.10 -1.16 9.96
CA PHE A 33 -2.06 -0.07 10.01
C PHE A 33 -2.51 0.24 11.43
N LYS A 34 -2.65 -0.79 12.27
CA LYS A 34 -2.95 -0.59 13.67
C LYS A 34 -1.84 0.22 14.35
N TYR A 35 -0.58 -0.14 14.08
CA TYR A 35 0.58 0.59 14.62
C TYR A 35 0.58 2.04 14.15
N ILE A 36 0.36 2.27 12.87
CA ILE A 36 0.35 3.62 12.30
C ILE A 36 -0.76 4.46 12.92
N HIS A 37 -1.98 3.92 13.01
CA HIS A 37 -3.12 4.67 13.54
C HIS A 37 -2.96 5.00 15.01
N MET A 38 -2.31 4.12 15.78
CA MET A 38 -2.09 4.33 17.21
C MET A 38 -0.94 5.28 17.51
N ASN A 39 0.14 5.20 16.74
CA ASN A 39 1.38 5.95 17.03
C ASN A 39 1.61 7.13 16.11
N HIS A 40 0.97 7.14 14.93
CA HIS A 40 1.13 8.20 13.94
C HIS A 40 -0.23 8.61 13.35
N PRO A 41 -1.13 9.14 14.19
CA PRO A 41 -2.47 9.50 13.70
C PRO A 41 -2.48 10.63 12.67
N ASP A 42 -1.36 11.35 12.55
CA ASP A 42 -1.18 12.41 11.56
C ASP A 42 -0.76 11.92 10.19
N PHE A 43 -0.52 10.60 10.04
CA PHE A 43 -0.23 10.01 8.74
C PHE A 43 -1.52 9.88 7.93
N SER A 44 -1.42 10.12 6.62
CA SER A 44 -2.52 9.98 5.68
C SER A 44 -2.26 8.82 4.74
N GLU A 45 -3.35 8.17 4.32
CA GLU A 45 -3.30 7.01 3.44
C GLU A 45 -4.08 7.35 2.17
N GLN A 46 -3.45 7.15 1.01
CA GLN A 46 -4.10 7.45 -0.27
C GLN A 46 -3.71 6.42 -1.33
N TRP A 47 -4.69 5.75 -1.89
CA TRP A 47 -4.47 4.91 -3.06
C TRP A 47 -4.30 5.78 -4.28
N LYS A 48 -3.26 5.51 -5.06
CA LYS A 48 -2.96 6.27 -6.27
C LYS A 48 -2.52 5.32 -7.37
N TYR A 49 -3.05 5.53 -8.57
CA TYR A 49 -2.63 4.77 -9.73
C TYR A 49 -1.44 5.46 -10.39
N TYR A 50 -0.34 4.72 -10.54
CA TYR A 50 0.89 5.23 -11.14
C TYR A 50 1.04 4.71 -12.56
N ASN A 51 1.05 5.62 -13.53
CA ASN A 51 1.16 5.26 -14.94
C ASN A 51 2.50 4.61 -15.29
N ASP A 52 3.55 4.97 -14.57
CA ASP A 52 4.89 4.42 -14.81
C ASP A 52 4.93 2.92 -14.56
N GLY A 53 4.38 2.49 -13.42
CA GLY A 53 4.33 1.07 -13.07
C GLY A 53 3.04 0.39 -13.47
N LYS A 54 2.07 1.15 -13.96
CA LYS A 54 0.73 0.68 -14.34
C LYS A 54 0.07 -0.13 -13.23
N SER A 55 0.09 0.43 -12.01
CA SER A 55 -0.51 -0.23 -10.86
C SER A 55 -0.91 0.77 -9.78
N TRP A 56 -1.81 0.31 -8.91
CA TRP A 56 -2.21 1.05 -7.72
C TRP A 56 -1.19 0.82 -6.61
N LEU A 57 -0.78 1.92 -5.97
CA LEU A 57 0.07 1.88 -4.77
C LEU A 57 -0.62 2.66 -3.66
N LEU A 58 -0.47 2.19 -2.43
CA LEU A 58 -0.96 2.93 -1.27
C LEU A 58 0.16 3.84 -0.78
N LYS A 59 -0.08 5.14 -0.88
CA LYS A 59 0.90 6.16 -0.50
C LYS A 59 0.61 6.62 0.92
N ILE A 60 1.59 6.49 1.79
CA ILE A 60 1.50 6.95 3.19
C ILE A 60 2.27 8.26 3.30
N THR A 61 1.60 9.30 3.76
CA THR A 61 2.18 10.64 3.84
C THR A 61 1.99 11.24 5.22
N LYS A 62 2.90 12.15 5.56
CA LYS A 62 2.75 13.04 6.72
C LYS A 62 2.80 14.46 6.18
N LYS A 63 1.68 15.18 6.27
CA LYS A 63 1.52 16.49 5.62
C LYS A 63 1.77 16.33 4.13
N THR A 64 2.81 16.96 3.57
CA THR A 64 3.13 16.88 2.15
C THR A 64 4.26 15.90 1.85
N LYS A 65 4.82 15.26 2.90
CA LYS A 65 5.96 14.34 2.72
C LYS A 65 5.49 12.91 2.57
N THR A 66 5.99 12.23 1.55
CA THR A 66 5.77 10.79 1.40
C THR A 66 6.70 10.04 2.33
N ILE A 67 6.13 9.13 3.11
CA ILE A 67 6.91 8.31 4.05
C ILE A 67 7.26 6.98 3.40
N PHE A 68 6.25 6.27 2.88
CA PHE A 68 6.47 5.02 2.17
C PHE A 68 5.27 4.68 1.29
N TRP A 69 5.45 3.67 0.43
CA TRP A 69 4.39 3.11 -0.41
C TRP A 69 4.21 1.64 -0.10
N LEU A 70 2.98 1.15 -0.27
CA LEU A 70 2.65 -0.27 -0.18
C LEU A 70 2.18 -0.75 -1.54
N SER A 71 2.77 -1.85 -2.02
CA SER A 71 2.39 -2.51 -3.27
C SER A 71 1.84 -3.89 -2.97
N ILE A 72 0.80 -4.31 -3.71
CA ILE A 72 0.18 -5.62 -3.51
C ILE A 72 0.76 -6.60 -4.52
N ILE A 73 1.21 -7.76 -4.01
CA ILE A 73 1.65 -8.88 -4.82
C ILE A 73 0.88 -10.13 -4.39
N HIS A 74 1.08 -11.24 -5.10
CA HIS A 74 0.38 -12.49 -4.77
C HIS A 74 0.79 -12.98 -3.38
N ASP A 75 -0.19 -13.16 -2.51
CA ASP A 75 -0.04 -13.62 -1.11
C ASP A 75 0.83 -12.74 -0.22
N SER A 76 1.14 -11.50 -0.65
CA SER A 76 1.98 -10.62 0.15
C SER A 76 1.87 -9.16 -0.30
N PHE A 77 2.71 -8.31 0.26
CA PHE A 77 2.82 -6.92 -0.14
C PHE A 77 4.26 -6.45 0.05
N ILE A 78 4.61 -5.36 -0.63
CA ILE A 78 5.96 -4.78 -0.58
C ILE A 78 5.86 -3.39 0.03
N ILE A 79 6.78 -3.07 0.93
CA ILE A 79 6.93 -1.74 1.50
C ILE A 79 8.13 -1.07 0.84
N THR A 80 7.90 0.10 0.23
CA THR A 80 8.96 0.86 -0.40
C THR A 80 9.10 2.19 0.31
N PHE A 81 10.24 2.41 0.96
CA PHE A 81 10.48 3.64 1.68
C PHE A 81 11.06 4.72 0.76
N TYR A 82 10.66 5.95 1.00
CA TYR A 82 11.23 7.10 0.32
C TYR A 82 12.51 7.51 1.03
N LEU A 83 13.63 7.40 0.32
CA LEU A 83 14.93 7.80 0.87
C LEU A 83 15.34 9.13 0.26
N VAL A 84 15.56 10.12 1.13
CA VAL A 84 16.14 11.40 0.74
C VAL A 84 17.60 11.38 1.15
N ILE A 85 18.45 11.41 0.15
CA ILE A 85 19.89 11.42 0.39
C ILE A 85 20.40 12.85 0.29
#